data_ffedda5278e73fd78174f93aa233472a
#
_entry.id   ffedda5278e73fd78174f93aa233472a
#
_cell.length_a   1.000
_cell.length_b   1.000
_cell.length_c   1.000
_cell.angle_alpha   90.00
_cell.angle_beta   90.00
_cell.angle_gamma   90.00
#
_symmetry.space_group_name_H-M   'P 1'
#
loop_
_entity.id
_entity.type
_entity.pdbx_description
1 polymer ?
#
loop_
_entity_poly.entity_id
_entity_poly.type
_entity_poly.pdbx_seq_one_letter_code
_entity_poly.pdbx_strand_id
1 'polypeptide(L)'
;MNKKYYIWGLFDNRDAIYLNKLKDEIQAKLSSPRFDLHITLAGPYLNLNSDFSEKLKNFCKNNHQIILDVKGLDYTNEIFKSFYLSINNTDQLDIFRSNISKIEAFDFKKNFLPHVSLAYGNHKINEKKRLISKINKLNKSIKVSKIGLVEINDDGTKLFLAWSYVG
;
A
#
# COMPACT_ATOMS: atom_id res chain seq x y z
N MET A 1 -21.05 -12.63 -4.97
CA MET A 1 -20.13 -11.79 -4.19
C MET A 1 -18.71 -11.99 -4.72
N ASN A 2 -18.15 -10.98 -5.37
CA ASN A 2 -16.79 -11.06 -5.93
C ASN A 2 -15.78 -10.66 -4.83
N LYS A 3 -15.30 -11.66 -4.10
CA LYS A 3 -14.20 -11.45 -3.15
C LYS A 3 -12.89 -11.32 -3.90
N LYS A 4 -12.06 -10.35 -3.50
CA LYS A 4 -10.70 -10.17 -3.99
C LYS A 4 -9.76 -10.11 -2.80
N TYR A 5 -8.63 -10.78 -2.92
CA TYR A 5 -7.62 -10.78 -1.87
C TYR A 5 -6.38 -10.01 -2.34
N TYR A 6 -5.76 -9.31 -1.40
CA TYR A 6 -4.55 -8.53 -1.65
C TYR A 6 -3.54 -8.78 -0.54
N ILE A 7 -2.28 -8.62 -0.87
CA ILE A 7 -1.21 -8.52 0.12
C ILE A 7 -0.85 -7.06 0.26
N TRP A 8 -1.02 -6.54 1.48
CA TRP A 8 -0.66 -5.19 1.85
C TRP A 8 0.64 -5.17 2.65
N GLY A 9 1.51 -4.22 2.34
CA GLY A 9 2.61 -3.82 3.21
C GLY A 9 2.10 -2.80 4.23
N LEU A 10 2.41 -3.03 5.50
CA LEU A 10 2.06 -2.16 6.62
C LEU A 10 3.35 -1.60 7.24
N PHE A 11 3.26 -0.39 7.79
CA PHE A 11 4.43 0.38 8.19
C PHE A 11 4.80 0.16 9.65
N ASP A 12 6.05 0.41 10.02
CA ASP A 12 6.46 0.45 11.42
C ASP A 12 5.80 1.63 12.17
N ASN A 13 5.87 1.62 13.49
CA ASN A 13 5.18 2.61 14.31
C ASN A 13 5.59 4.05 13.96
N ARG A 14 6.88 4.29 13.72
CA ARG A 14 7.39 5.63 13.37
C ARG A 14 6.82 6.13 12.05
N ASP A 15 6.91 5.31 11.03
CA ASP A 15 6.45 5.67 9.70
C ASP A 15 4.91 5.69 9.62
N ALA A 16 4.21 4.82 10.36
CA ALA A 16 2.76 4.88 10.49
C ALA A 16 2.28 6.20 11.13
N ILE A 17 2.93 6.68 12.19
CA ILE A 17 2.62 7.98 12.80
C ILE A 17 2.85 9.12 11.80
N TYR A 18 3.98 9.12 11.12
CA TYR A 18 4.30 10.13 10.09
C TYR A 18 3.26 10.13 8.95
N LEU A 19 2.96 8.97 8.39
CA LEU A 19 2.02 8.84 7.28
C LEU A 19 0.59 9.17 7.68
N ASN A 20 0.16 8.82 8.90
CA ASN A 20 -1.17 9.20 9.41
C ASN A 20 -1.28 10.71 9.56
N LYS A 21 -0.25 11.37 10.10
CA LYS A 21 -0.23 12.84 10.19
C LYS A 21 -0.33 13.49 8.83
N LEU A 22 0.46 13.01 7.85
CA LEU A 22 0.41 13.50 6.47
C LEU A 22 -0.98 13.27 5.84
N LYS A 23 -1.55 12.07 6.04
CA LYS A 23 -2.90 11.73 5.58
C LYS A 23 -3.95 12.67 6.17
N ASP A 24 -3.91 12.91 7.48
CA ASP A 24 -4.86 13.77 8.17
C ASP A 24 -4.80 15.22 7.67
N GLU A 25 -3.60 15.76 7.43
CA GLU A 25 -3.42 17.09 6.83
C GLU A 25 -4.07 17.18 5.42
N ILE A 26 -3.91 16.13 4.62
CA ILE A 26 -4.48 16.07 3.27
C ILE A 26 -5.99 15.88 3.34
N GLN A 27 -6.49 14.97 4.18
CA GLN A 27 -7.92 14.71 4.34
C GLN A 27 -8.69 15.88 4.95
N ALA A 28 -8.03 16.74 5.72
CA ALA A 28 -8.62 17.99 6.18
C ALA A 28 -8.90 18.98 5.04
N LYS A 29 -8.24 18.84 3.89
CA LYS A 29 -8.41 19.70 2.71
C LYS A 29 -9.19 19.03 1.59
N LEU A 30 -9.04 17.71 1.44
CA LEU A 30 -9.75 16.88 0.49
C LEU A 30 -10.70 15.98 1.27
N SER A 31 -12.00 16.20 1.13
CA SER A 31 -12.99 15.31 1.76
C SER A 31 -12.74 13.86 1.31
N SER A 32 -12.38 13.00 2.24
CA SER A 32 -12.00 11.62 1.98
C SER A 32 -12.59 10.67 3.03
N PRO A 33 -13.09 9.49 2.64
CA PRO A 33 -13.46 8.49 3.63
C PRO A 33 -12.23 8.02 4.40
N ARG A 34 -12.44 7.47 5.59
CA ARG A 34 -11.37 6.85 6.37
C ARG A 34 -10.96 5.52 5.75
N PHE A 35 -9.69 5.23 5.76
CA PHE A 35 -9.10 3.96 5.33
C PHE A 35 -7.75 3.73 6.00
N ASP A 36 -7.32 2.47 6.01
CA ASP A 36 -6.05 2.08 6.59
C ASP A 36 -4.89 2.33 5.62
N LEU A 37 -3.80 2.91 6.15
CA LEU A 37 -2.59 3.15 5.37
C LEU A 37 -1.90 1.83 5.01
N HIS A 38 -1.62 1.67 3.73
CA HIS A 38 -0.94 0.50 3.20
C HIS A 38 -0.25 0.80 1.86
N ILE A 39 0.65 -0.06 1.47
CA ILE A 39 1.07 -0.23 0.08
C ILE A 39 0.59 -1.59 -0.42
N THR A 40 -0.07 -1.63 -1.57
CA THR A 40 -0.45 -2.91 -2.19
C THR A 40 0.78 -3.55 -2.82
N LEU A 41 1.13 -4.74 -2.37
CA LEU A 41 2.31 -5.49 -2.84
C LEU A 41 1.94 -6.55 -3.88
N ALA A 42 0.78 -7.17 -3.75
CA ALA A 42 0.32 -8.23 -4.63
C ALA A 42 -1.22 -8.35 -4.66
N GLY A 43 -1.73 -9.00 -5.70
CA GLY A 43 -3.16 -9.17 -5.97
C GLY A 43 -3.63 -8.32 -7.15
N PRO A 44 -4.92 -8.38 -7.51
CA PRO A 44 -5.96 -9.18 -6.84
C PRO A 44 -5.82 -10.68 -7.05
N TYR A 45 -6.10 -11.45 -6.00
CA TYR A 45 -6.35 -12.87 -6.09
C TYR A 45 -7.85 -13.12 -6.01
N LEU A 46 -8.40 -13.97 -6.86
CA LEU A 46 -9.83 -14.31 -6.84
C LEU A 46 -10.09 -15.51 -5.92
N ASN A 47 -9.14 -16.40 -5.84
CA ASN A 47 -9.16 -17.57 -4.94
C ASN A 47 -7.78 -17.71 -4.32
N LEU A 48 -7.75 -18.27 -3.12
CA LEU A 48 -6.51 -18.59 -2.41
C LEU A 48 -6.44 -20.08 -2.14
N ASN A 49 -5.27 -20.67 -2.32
CA ASN A 49 -5.02 -22.03 -1.91
C ASN A 49 -5.13 -22.17 -0.39
N SER A 50 -5.53 -23.32 0.11
CA SER A 50 -5.73 -23.57 1.55
C SER A 50 -4.48 -23.35 2.40
N ASP A 51 -3.29 -23.51 1.81
CA ASP A 51 -1.99 -23.32 2.44
C ASP A 51 -1.40 -21.90 2.27
N PHE A 52 -2.13 -21.00 1.61
CA PHE A 52 -1.64 -19.65 1.29
C PHE A 52 -1.18 -18.87 2.54
N SER A 53 -1.99 -18.90 3.60
CA SER A 53 -1.66 -18.19 4.85
C SER A 53 -0.38 -18.71 5.50
N GLU A 54 -0.16 -20.04 5.48
CA GLU A 54 1.06 -20.63 6.01
C GLU A 54 2.28 -20.27 5.17
N LYS A 55 2.16 -20.33 3.85
CA LYS A 55 3.21 -19.91 2.91
C LYS A 55 3.58 -18.45 3.10
N LEU A 56 2.59 -17.56 3.27
CA LEU A 56 2.82 -16.14 3.50
C LEU A 56 3.49 -15.89 4.86
N LYS A 57 3.09 -16.62 5.91
CA LYS A 57 3.76 -16.58 7.21
C LYS A 57 5.23 -17.00 7.11
N ASN A 58 5.51 -18.10 6.39
CA ASN A 58 6.87 -18.58 6.17
C ASN A 58 7.70 -17.60 5.32
N PHE A 59 7.07 -16.96 4.33
CA PHE A 59 7.69 -15.88 3.59
C PHE A 59 8.18 -14.75 4.51
N CYS A 60 7.34 -14.28 5.44
CA CYS A 60 7.70 -13.23 6.39
C CYS A 60 8.85 -13.63 7.34
N LYS A 61 8.93 -14.93 7.72
CA LYS A 61 10.03 -15.43 8.54
C LYS A 61 11.38 -15.46 7.80
N ASN A 62 11.34 -15.66 6.49
CA ASN A 62 12.53 -15.86 5.65
C ASN A 62 12.93 -14.62 4.85
N ASN A 63 12.22 -13.52 4.99
CA ASN A 63 12.51 -12.27 4.30
C ASN A 63 12.64 -11.12 5.30
N HIS A 64 13.39 -10.12 4.88
CA HIS A 64 13.61 -8.93 5.69
C HIS A 64 12.57 -7.83 5.38
N GLN A 65 12.49 -6.86 6.28
CA GLN A 65 11.76 -5.62 6.08
C GLN A 65 12.20 -4.95 4.79
N ILE A 66 11.26 -4.25 4.13
CA ILE A 66 11.56 -3.45 2.95
C ILE A 66 11.60 -1.97 3.31
N ILE A 67 12.62 -1.28 2.83
CA ILE A 67 12.67 0.17 2.80
C ILE A 67 12.18 0.63 1.43
N LEU A 68 11.17 1.50 1.43
CA LEU A 68 10.58 2.08 0.23
C LEU A 68 11.12 3.50 0.03
N ASP A 69 11.68 3.78 -1.13
CA ASP A 69 12.16 5.11 -1.49
C ASP A 69 10.99 5.98 -1.94
N VAL A 70 10.79 7.10 -1.24
CA VAL A 70 9.72 8.05 -1.55
C VAL A 70 10.12 8.92 -2.74
N LYS A 71 9.29 8.91 -3.78
CA LYS A 71 9.47 9.75 -4.97
C LYS A 71 8.89 11.14 -4.77
N GLY A 72 7.71 11.25 -4.16
CA GLY A 72 6.99 12.50 -3.94
C GLY A 72 5.49 12.31 -3.84
N LEU A 73 4.75 13.42 -3.74
CA LEU A 73 3.29 13.41 -3.80
C LEU A 73 2.84 13.46 -5.26
N ASP A 74 1.74 12.75 -5.55
CA ASP A 74 1.15 12.71 -6.87
C ASP A 74 -0.38 12.48 -6.76
N TYR A 75 -1.10 12.57 -7.88
CA TYR A 75 -2.54 12.42 -7.93
C TYR A 75 -3.02 11.82 -9.25
N THR A 76 -4.20 11.23 -9.24
CA THR A 76 -4.92 10.79 -10.44
C THR A 76 -6.40 11.18 -10.35
N ASN A 77 -7.17 10.87 -11.38
CA ASN A 77 -8.63 10.99 -11.37
C ASN A 77 -9.32 9.70 -10.91
N GLU A 78 -8.54 8.69 -10.51
CA GLU A 78 -9.07 7.44 -9.96
C GLU A 78 -9.51 7.66 -8.50
N ILE A 79 -10.71 7.18 -8.14
CA ILE A 79 -11.29 7.38 -6.80
C ILE A 79 -10.38 6.82 -5.70
N PHE A 80 -9.86 5.61 -5.87
CA PHE A 80 -9.01 4.92 -4.87
C PHE A 80 -7.51 5.26 -4.97
N LYS A 81 -7.15 6.18 -5.85
CA LYS A 81 -5.80 6.71 -6.01
C LYS A 81 -5.83 8.21 -6.31
N SER A 82 -6.76 8.91 -5.64
CA SER A 82 -7.01 10.33 -5.91
C SER A 82 -5.80 11.21 -5.55
N PHE A 83 -5.19 10.96 -4.39
CA PHE A 83 -3.98 11.64 -3.92
C PHE A 83 -3.11 10.65 -3.14
N TYR A 84 -1.83 10.58 -3.44
CA TYR A 84 -0.97 9.52 -2.90
C TYR A 84 0.50 9.92 -2.79
N LEU A 85 1.22 9.21 -1.95
CA LEU A 85 2.67 9.20 -1.91
C LEU A 85 3.18 8.21 -2.94
N SER A 86 3.88 8.71 -3.95
CA SER A 86 4.51 7.91 -4.99
C SER A 86 5.81 7.32 -4.48
N ILE A 87 6.04 6.05 -4.76
CA ILE A 87 7.20 5.27 -4.36
C ILE A 87 8.02 4.92 -5.60
N ASN A 88 9.33 4.98 -5.50
CA ASN A 88 10.20 4.51 -6.56
C ASN A 88 10.11 2.98 -6.70
N ASN A 89 9.99 2.51 -7.92
CA ASN A 89 10.07 1.08 -8.21
C ASN A 89 11.54 0.67 -8.27
N THR A 90 12.06 0.11 -7.18
CA THR A 90 13.45 -0.32 -7.05
C THR A 90 13.59 -1.81 -7.33
N ASP A 91 14.80 -2.25 -7.71
CA ASP A 91 15.10 -3.68 -7.90
C ASP A 91 14.77 -4.50 -6.65
N GLN A 92 14.99 -3.95 -5.46
CA GLN A 92 14.66 -4.60 -4.20
C GLN A 92 13.14 -4.85 -4.08
N LEU A 93 12.32 -3.86 -4.44
CA LEU A 93 10.86 -4.02 -4.44
C LEU A 93 10.39 -5.02 -5.49
N ASP A 94 10.99 -5.01 -6.66
CA ASP A 94 10.69 -5.98 -7.73
C ASP A 94 11.06 -7.41 -7.34
N ILE A 95 12.25 -7.62 -6.76
CA ILE A 95 12.67 -8.92 -6.23
C ILE A 95 11.71 -9.40 -5.14
N PHE A 96 11.32 -8.52 -4.22
CA PHE A 96 10.39 -8.84 -3.15
C PHE A 96 9.02 -9.27 -3.70
N ARG A 97 8.45 -8.52 -4.63
CA ARG A 97 7.18 -8.85 -5.29
C ARG A 97 7.27 -10.14 -6.11
N SER A 98 8.40 -10.36 -6.78
CA SER A 98 8.68 -11.60 -7.51
C SER A 98 8.68 -12.82 -6.57
N ASN A 99 9.22 -12.68 -5.37
CA ASN A 99 9.19 -13.76 -4.38
C ASN A 99 7.77 -14.02 -3.84
N ILE A 100 6.95 -12.98 -3.65
CA ILE A 100 5.52 -13.13 -3.32
C ILE A 100 4.80 -13.89 -4.43
N SER A 101 5.07 -13.60 -5.71
CA SER A 101 4.40 -14.25 -6.84
C SER A 101 4.68 -15.76 -6.95
N LYS A 102 5.71 -16.27 -6.27
CA LYS A 102 5.99 -17.70 -6.15
C LYS A 102 5.08 -18.42 -5.15
N ILE A 103 4.48 -17.68 -4.21
CA ILE A 103 3.53 -18.23 -3.24
C ILE A 103 2.19 -18.50 -3.92
N GLU A 104 1.69 -17.53 -4.62
CA GLU A 104 0.46 -17.58 -5.42
C GLU A 104 0.61 -16.62 -6.59
N ALA A 105 0.30 -17.09 -7.80
CA ALA A 105 0.46 -16.32 -9.01
C ALA A 105 -0.50 -15.11 -9.06
N PHE A 106 0.02 -13.94 -9.41
CA PHE A 106 -0.75 -12.75 -9.72
C PHE A 106 -0.12 -12.03 -10.93
N ASP A 107 -0.81 -11.06 -11.49
CA ASP A 107 -0.29 -10.27 -12.62
C ASP A 107 0.85 -9.34 -12.17
N PHE A 108 2.03 -9.92 -12.03
CA PHE A 108 3.23 -9.26 -11.51
C PHE A 108 3.78 -8.19 -12.48
N LYS A 109 3.63 -8.38 -13.78
CA LYS A 109 4.27 -7.54 -14.82
C LYS A 109 3.41 -6.35 -15.24
N LYS A 110 2.16 -6.28 -14.84
CA LYS A 110 1.25 -5.22 -15.26
C LYS A 110 1.59 -3.94 -14.53
N ASN A 111 2.00 -2.92 -15.26
CA ASN A 111 2.22 -1.51 -14.89
C ASN A 111 2.12 -1.21 -13.38
N PHE A 112 3.03 -1.81 -12.60
CA PHE A 112 3.04 -1.61 -11.16
C PHE A 112 3.54 -0.20 -10.85
N LEU A 113 2.66 0.61 -10.26
CA LEU A 113 2.97 1.93 -9.76
C LEU A 113 2.87 1.91 -8.23
N PRO A 114 3.98 1.65 -7.53
CA PRO A 114 3.96 1.57 -6.07
C PRO A 114 3.58 2.91 -5.46
N HIS A 115 2.60 2.90 -4.55
CA HIS A 115 2.10 4.11 -3.91
C HIS A 115 1.45 3.81 -2.56
N VAL A 116 1.38 4.84 -1.72
CA VAL A 116 0.59 4.85 -0.49
C VAL A 116 -0.52 5.89 -0.65
N SER A 117 -1.77 5.45 -0.70
CA SER A 117 -2.90 6.37 -0.83
C SER A 117 -3.05 7.24 0.41
N LEU A 118 -3.32 8.52 0.21
CA LEU A 118 -3.50 9.54 1.25
C LEU A 118 -4.91 10.16 1.23
N ALA A 119 -5.59 10.13 0.08
CA ALA A 119 -7.00 10.47 -0.02
C ALA A 119 -7.69 9.67 -1.12
N TYR A 120 -8.92 9.28 -0.86
CA TYR A 120 -9.86 8.69 -1.81
C TYR A 120 -10.96 9.69 -2.15
N GLY A 121 -11.47 9.63 -3.36
CA GLY A 121 -12.60 10.45 -3.79
C GLY A 121 -12.35 11.20 -5.10
N ASN A 122 -13.36 11.89 -5.55
CA ASN A 122 -13.31 12.70 -6.78
C ASN A 122 -13.02 14.17 -6.42
N HIS A 123 -11.76 14.53 -6.36
CA HIS A 123 -11.32 15.89 -6.00
C HIS A 123 -10.84 16.67 -7.23
N LYS A 124 -11.02 17.98 -7.20
CA LYS A 124 -10.59 18.88 -8.28
C LYS A 124 -9.06 18.88 -8.41
N ILE A 125 -8.59 18.81 -9.65
CA ILE A 125 -7.16 18.80 -9.97
C ILE A 125 -6.43 20.01 -9.36
N ASN A 126 -7.04 21.18 -9.40
CA ASN A 126 -6.43 22.39 -8.86
C ASN A 126 -6.24 22.35 -7.34
N GLU A 127 -7.15 21.68 -6.61
CA GLU A 127 -7.00 21.47 -5.16
C GLU A 127 -5.82 20.56 -4.86
N LYS A 128 -5.68 19.47 -5.63
CA LYS A 128 -4.56 18.53 -5.51
C LYS A 128 -3.22 19.18 -5.83
N LYS A 129 -3.13 19.94 -6.92
CA LYS A 129 -1.92 20.72 -7.28
C LYS A 129 -1.52 21.71 -6.19
N ARG A 130 -2.51 22.42 -5.61
CA ARG A 130 -2.26 23.38 -4.52
C ARG A 130 -1.73 22.69 -3.27
N LEU A 131 -2.20 21.48 -2.95
CA LEU A 131 -1.69 20.72 -1.81
C LEU A 131 -0.24 20.29 -2.02
N ILE A 132 0.10 19.77 -3.19
CA ILE A 132 1.49 19.41 -3.52
C ILE A 132 2.43 20.60 -3.32
N SER A 133 2.04 21.78 -3.79
CA SER A 133 2.88 22.98 -3.65
C SER A 133 3.07 23.48 -2.22
N LYS A 134 2.20 23.07 -1.28
CA LYS A 134 2.26 23.47 0.12
C LYS A 134 3.02 22.49 1.02
N ILE A 135 3.13 21.23 0.61
CA ILE A 135 3.80 20.19 1.40
C ILE A 135 5.27 20.12 0.96
N ASN A 136 6.12 20.86 1.67
CA ASN A 136 7.53 21.04 1.27
C ASN A 136 8.49 20.02 1.88
N LYS A 137 8.04 19.18 2.81
CA LYS A 137 8.93 18.23 3.50
C LYS A 137 8.31 16.85 3.55
N LEU A 138 8.95 15.91 2.88
CA LEU A 138 8.61 14.49 2.91
C LEU A 138 9.80 13.68 3.44
N ASN A 139 9.52 12.59 4.14
CA ASN A 139 10.53 11.60 4.45
C ASN A 139 11.04 10.99 3.13
N LYS A 140 12.36 10.77 3.02
CA LYS A 140 12.96 10.17 1.83
C LYS A 140 12.66 8.69 1.70
N SER A 141 12.37 8.03 2.81
CA SER A 141 12.06 6.60 2.85
C SER A 141 11.07 6.28 3.95
N ILE A 142 10.34 5.18 3.76
CA ILE A 142 9.42 4.59 4.73
C ILE A 142 9.64 3.08 4.77
N LYS A 143 9.35 2.45 5.91
CA LYS A 143 9.64 1.04 6.13
C LYS A 143 8.36 0.21 6.21
N VAL A 144 8.28 -0.85 5.40
CA VAL A 144 7.28 -1.93 5.55
C VAL A 144 7.81 -2.93 6.57
N SER A 145 7.13 -3.06 7.69
CA SER A 145 7.51 -3.95 8.79
C SER A 145 6.57 -5.13 8.99
N LYS A 146 5.43 -5.13 8.32
CA LYS A 146 4.42 -6.18 8.40
C LYS A 146 3.81 -6.42 7.02
N ILE A 147 3.30 -7.63 6.82
CA ILE A 147 2.46 -7.97 5.68
C ILE A 147 1.08 -8.35 6.19
N GLY A 148 0.04 -7.81 5.56
CA GLY A 148 -1.34 -8.14 5.82
C GLY A 148 -1.99 -8.84 4.63
N LEU A 149 -2.73 -9.92 4.89
CA LEU A 149 -3.68 -10.49 3.94
C LEU A 149 -5.03 -9.81 4.11
N VAL A 150 -5.55 -9.23 3.05
CA VAL A 150 -6.75 -8.42 3.06
C VAL A 150 -7.79 -8.97 2.08
N GLU A 151 -9.02 -9.10 2.53
CA GLU A 151 -10.19 -9.34 1.67
C GLU A 151 -10.89 -8.00 1.39
N ILE A 152 -11.20 -7.75 0.15
CA ILE A 152 -12.07 -6.67 -0.30
C ILE A 152 -13.29 -7.29 -0.98
N ASN A 153 -14.47 -6.91 -0.52
CA ASN A 153 -15.74 -7.33 -1.07
C ASN A 153 -16.72 -6.14 -1.11
N ASP A 154 -17.95 -6.39 -1.51
CA ASP A 154 -18.99 -5.36 -1.62
C ASP A 154 -19.34 -4.70 -0.28
N ASP A 155 -19.07 -5.37 0.85
CA ASP A 155 -19.33 -4.88 2.21
C ASP A 155 -18.14 -4.07 2.78
N GLY A 156 -17.01 -4.02 2.07
CA GLY A 156 -15.83 -3.26 2.45
C GLY A 156 -14.54 -4.08 2.51
N THR A 157 -13.60 -3.57 3.30
CA THR A 157 -12.25 -4.14 3.46
C THR A 157 -12.10 -4.81 4.81
N LYS A 158 -11.60 -6.02 4.84
CA LYS A 158 -11.33 -6.79 6.05
C LYS A 158 -9.88 -7.30 6.04
N LEU A 159 -9.10 -6.88 7.04
CA LEU A 159 -7.78 -7.44 7.31
C LEU A 159 -7.95 -8.81 7.97
N PHE A 160 -7.50 -9.89 7.34
CA PHE A 160 -7.58 -11.23 7.88
C PHE A 160 -6.46 -11.55 8.84
N LEU A 161 -5.23 -11.35 8.38
CA LEU A 161 -4.03 -11.72 9.10
C LEU A 161 -2.93 -10.70 8.81
N ALA A 162 -2.12 -10.43 9.81
CA ALA A 162 -0.93 -9.62 9.65
C ALA A 162 0.26 -10.33 10.31
N TRP A 163 1.40 -10.34 9.62
CA TRP A 163 2.65 -10.92 10.12
C TRP A 163 3.73 -9.86 10.12
N SER A 164 4.45 -9.79 11.24
CA SER A 164 5.67 -8.97 11.32
C SER A 164 6.84 -9.74 10.72
N TYR A 165 7.76 -9.02 10.10
CA TYR A 165 9.07 -9.56 9.79
C TYR A 165 9.82 -9.82 11.09
N VAL A 166 10.52 -10.95 11.14
CA VAL A 166 11.49 -11.18 12.20
C VAL A 166 12.69 -10.31 11.88
N GLY A 167 12.90 -9.27 12.71
CA GLY A 167 14.04 -8.36 12.62
C GLY A 167 15.30 -8.97 13.16
#